data_fbd3b002f148e502923a7de6c51d0afd
#
_entry.id   fbd3b002f148e502923a7de6c51d0afd
#
_cell.length_a   1.000
_cell.length_b   1.000
_cell.length_c   1.000
_cell.angle_alpha   90.00
_cell.angle_beta   90.00
_cell.angle_gamma   90.00
#
_symmetry.space_group_name_H-M   'P 1'
#
loop_
_entity.id
_entity.type
_entity.pdbx_description
1 polymer ?
#
loop_
_entity_poly.entity_id
_entity_poly.type
_entity_poly.pdbx_seq_one_letter_code
_entity_poly.pdbx_strand_id
1 'polypeptide(L)'
;MDEFFGCCESLLAENGIFVTQFISIPEERYDEYRRSSDFIKEYIFPGGCLPSLTRITSAMSAASRLCIEHVENIGYHYYTTLIRWRDNFMANKDKILALGFDEKFIRTWEYYFIYCAAGFKSRTLGDYQIVFSRPGNTKMGSGF
;
A
#
# COMPACT_ATOMS: atom_id res chain seq x y z
N MET A 1 11.05 8.12 4.75
CA MET A 1 10.59 6.80 5.25
C MET A 1 11.29 6.43 6.55
N ASP A 2 12.59 6.68 6.67
CA ASP A 2 13.35 6.41 7.90
C ASP A 2 12.79 7.23 9.08
N GLU A 3 12.59 8.53 8.90
CA GLU A 3 11.94 9.40 9.91
C GLU A 3 10.55 8.90 10.34
N PHE A 4 9.81 8.28 9.43
CA PHE A 4 8.50 7.70 9.73
C PHE A 4 8.61 6.59 10.78
N PHE A 5 9.53 5.64 10.60
CA PHE A 5 9.70 4.55 11.57
C PHE A 5 10.24 5.04 12.91
N GLY A 6 11.16 6.01 12.91
CA GLY A 6 11.65 6.65 14.13
C GLY A 6 10.53 7.36 14.90
N CYS A 7 9.67 8.07 14.19
CA CYS A 7 8.49 8.73 14.80
C CYS A 7 7.51 7.71 15.37
N CYS A 8 7.16 6.66 14.60
CA CYS A 8 6.26 5.61 15.07
C CYS A 8 6.79 4.94 16.34
N GLU A 9 8.08 4.59 16.39
CA GLU A 9 8.66 4.00 17.58
C GLU A 9 8.61 4.96 18.78
N SER A 10 8.90 6.24 18.58
CA SER A 10 8.91 7.23 19.69
C SER A 10 7.54 7.42 20.34
N LEU A 11 6.47 7.28 19.55
CA LEU A 11 5.08 7.43 20.01
C LEU A 11 4.47 6.13 20.53
N LEU A 12 5.11 5.00 20.28
CA LEU A 12 4.58 3.70 20.68
C LEU A 12 4.71 3.49 22.18
N ALA A 13 3.66 3.03 22.86
CA ALA A 13 3.71 2.62 24.25
C ALA A 13 4.73 1.50 24.48
N GLU A 14 5.17 1.27 25.73
CA GLU A 14 6.19 0.28 26.07
C GLU A 14 5.88 -1.13 25.52
N ASN A 15 4.64 -1.59 25.69
CA ASN A 15 4.15 -2.87 25.16
C ASN A 15 3.22 -2.68 23.95
N GLY A 16 3.36 -1.56 23.24
CA GLY A 16 2.56 -1.24 22.07
C GLY A 16 2.95 -2.08 20.87
N ILE A 17 1.99 -2.25 19.96
CA ILE A 17 2.22 -2.80 18.63
C ILE A 17 1.98 -1.71 17.58
N PHE A 18 2.71 -1.77 16.50
CA PHE A 18 2.53 -0.92 15.34
C PHE A 18 2.18 -1.80 14.14
N VAL A 19 1.04 -1.52 13.51
CA VAL A 19 0.60 -2.25 12.32
C VAL A 19 0.55 -1.27 11.15
N THR A 20 1.12 -1.68 10.03
CA THR A 20 1.03 -0.92 8.79
C THR A 20 0.63 -1.81 7.63
N GLN A 21 -0.04 -1.21 6.65
CA GLN A 21 -0.35 -1.83 5.37
C GLN A 21 0.20 -0.96 4.25
N PHE A 22 0.74 -1.59 3.22
CA PHE A 22 1.26 -0.88 2.04
C PHE A 22 1.25 -1.75 0.81
N ILE A 23 0.93 -1.13 -0.32
CA ILE A 23 1.10 -1.73 -1.64
C ILE A 23 2.58 -1.74 -2.00
N SER A 24 3.07 -2.83 -2.56
CA SER A 24 4.48 -3.04 -2.86
C SER A 24 4.74 -3.43 -4.31
N ILE A 25 5.93 -3.08 -4.77
CA ILE A 25 6.53 -3.57 -6.01
C ILE A 25 7.50 -4.72 -5.66
N PRO A 26 7.57 -5.81 -6.46
CA PRO A 26 8.58 -6.84 -6.31
C PRO A 26 10.01 -6.29 -6.33
N GLU A 27 10.90 -6.90 -5.56
CA GLU A 27 12.28 -6.43 -5.37
C GLU A 27 13.03 -6.24 -6.69
N GLU A 28 12.92 -7.21 -7.61
CA GLU A 28 13.61 -7.18 -8.90
C GLU A 28 13.21 -6.00 -9.80
N ARG A 29 12.02 -5.41 -9.55
CA ARG A 29 11.50 -4.29 -10.34
C ARG A 29 11.64 -2.95 -9.64
N TYR A 30 11.93 -2.92 -8.35
CA TYR A 30 11.86 -1.71 -7.55
C TYR A 30 12.79 -0.61 -8.04
N ASP A 31 14.03 -0.93 -8.40
CA ASP A 31 15.02 0.05 -8.84
C ASP A 31 14.68 0.72 -10.16
N GLU A 32 14.10 -0.02 -11.10
CA GLU A 32 13.58 0.52 -12.36
C GLU A 32 12.32 1.35 -12.07
N TYR A 33 11.37 0.81 -11.32
CA TYR A 33 10.10 1.45 -11.01
C TYR A 33 10.27 2.81 -10.32
N ARG A 34 11.15 2.92 -9.32
CA ARG A 34 11.33 4.18 -8.59
C ARG A 34 11.91 5.31 -9.43
N ARG A 35 12.53 4.99 -10.56
CA ARG A 35 13.14 5.95 -11.52
C ARG A 35 12.27 6.22 -12.73
N SER A 36 11.24 5.40 -12.96
CA SER A 36 10.31 5.51 -14.07
C SER A 36 9.07 6.31 -13.70
N SER A 37 8.35 6.76 -14.72
CA SER A 37 6.99 7.25 -14.57
C SER A 37 6.00 6.26 -15.17
N ASP A 38 4.75 6.31 -14.69
CA ASP A 38 3.65 5.51 -15.18
C ASP A 38 2.33 6.29 -15.05
N PHE A 39 1.25 5.69 -15.53
CA PHE A 39 -0.08 6.28 -15.46
C PHE A 39 -0.48 6.69 -14.03
N ILE A 40 -0.13 5.89 -13.03
CA ILE A 40 -0.49 6.18 -11.63
C ILE A 40 0.23 7.42 -11.12
N LYS A 41 1.53 7.53 -11.38
CA LYS A 41 2.35 8.67 -10.95
C LYS A 41 2.00 9.96 -11.69
N GLU A 42 1.56 9.84 -12.95
CA GLU A 42 1.22 11.01 -13.77
C GLU A 42 -0.19 11.55 -13.46
N TYR A 43 -1.18 10.65 -13.31
CA TYR A 43 -2.59 11.07 -13.36
C TYR A 43 -3.39 10.81 -12.09
N ILE A 44 -2.95 9.91 -11.21
CA ILE A 44 -3.73 9.51 -10.04
C ILE A 44 -3.06 9.95 -8.73
N PHE A 45 -1.79 9.60 -8.54
CA PHE A 45 -1.01 9.92 -7.34
C PHE A 45 0.33 10.57 -7.72
N PRO A 46 0.34 11.84 -8.16
CA PRO A 46 1.57 12.54 -8.52
C PRO A 46 2.59 12.52 -7.37
N GLY A 47 3.83 12.10 -7.70
CA GLY A 47 4.90 11.96 -6.71
C GLY A 47 4.84 10.67 -5.88
N GLY A 48 3.83 9.82 -6.08
CA GLY A 48 3.72 8.53 -5.41
C GLY A 48 4.83 7.56 -5.86
N CYS A 49 5.35 6.79 -4.90
CA CYS A 49 6.29 5.71 -5.18
C CYS A 49 6.03 4.56 -4.22
N LEU A 50 5.59 3.42 -4.78
CA LEU A 50 5.38 2.20 -4.00
C LEU A 50 6.73 1.66 -3.52
N PRO A 51 6.88 1.28 -2.25
CA PRO A 51 8.09 0.65 -1.75
C PRO A 51 8.16 -0.82 -2.17
N SER A 52 9.36 -1.39 -2.09
CA SER A 52 9.54 -2.83 -1.95
C SER A 52 9.55 -3.24 -0.49
N LEU A 53 9.42 -4.54 -0.19
CA LEU A 53 9.50 -5.05 1.19
C LEU A 53 10.89 -4.76 1.80
N THR A 54 11.97 -4.95 1.04
CA THR A 54 13.33 -4.60 1.47
C THR A 54 13.46 -3.12 1.80
N ARG A 55 12.83 -2.22 1.02
CA ARG A 55 12.88 -0.77 1.31
C ARG A 55 12.20 -0.44 2.65
N ILE A 56 11.10 -1.10 2.98
CA ILE A 56 10.40 -0.94 4.26
C ILE A 56 11.27 -1.44 5.41
N THR A 57 11.77 -2.68 5.31
CA THR A 57 12.57 -3.31 6.38
C THR A 57 13.89 -2.59 6.60
N SER A 58 14.53 -2.10 5.54
CA SER A 58 15.75 -1.28 5.64
C SER A 58 15.50 0.06 6.33
N ALA A 59 14.39 0.73 6.01
CA ALA A 59 14.01 1.98 6.67
C ALA A 59 13.70 1.78 8.16
N MET A 60 12.99 0.72 8.50
CA MET A 60 12.71 0.34 9.88
C MET A 60 14.00 0.10 10.65
N SER A 61 14.89 -0.74 10.11
CA SER A 61 16.16 -1.11 10.75
C SER A 61 17.13 0.08 10.92
N ALA A 62 17.10 1.05 9.99
CA ALA A 62 17.96 2.22 10.04
C ALA A 62 17.54 3.25 11.09
N ALA A 63 16.24 3.34 11.43
CA ALA A 63 15.69 4.44 12.21
C ALA A 63 14.95 4.01 13.48
N SER A 64 14.82 2.71 13.73
CA SER A 64 14.10 2.19 14.89
C SER A 64 14.71 0.89 15.41
N ARG A 65 14.28 0.50 16.61
CA ARG A 65 14.60 -0.81 17.20
C ARG A 65 13.46 -1.81 17.04
N LEU A 66 12.45 -1.48 16.22
CA LEU A 66 11.29 -2.34 16.02
C LEU A 66 11.69 -3.69 15.44
N CYS A 67 11.00 -4.72 15.87
CA CYS A 67 11.08 -6.08 15.34
C CYS A 67 9.81 -6.39 14.54
N ILE A 68 9.95 -7.20 13.51
CA ILE A 68 8.80 -7.71 12.75
C ILE A 68 8.25 -8.94 13.48
N GLU A 69 6.99 -8.91 13.84
CA GLU A 69 6.28 -10.00 14.51
C GLU A 69 5.46 -10.84 13.52
N HIS A 70 4.88 -10.19 12.52
CA HIS A 70 4.06 -10.85 11.51
C HIS A 70 4.12 -10.10 10.18
N VAL A 71 4.09 -10.86 9.07
CA VAL A 71 3.99 -10.34 7.70
C VAL A 71 2.98 -11.17 6.93
N GLU A 72 1.98 -10.53 6.39
CA GLU A 72 0.99 -11.17 5.53
C GLU A 72 0.85 -10.43 4.21
N ASN A 73 0.85 -11.16 3.09
CA ASN A 73 0.57 -10.60 1.77
C ASN A 73 -0.91 -10.82 1.43
N ILE A 74 -1.69 -9.76 1.50
CA ILE A 74 -3.13 -9.75 1.20
C ILE A 74 -3.46 -9.24 -0.21
N GLY A 75 -2.45 -9.04 -1.06
CA GLY A 75 -2.59 -8.45 -2.40
C GLY A 75 -3.60 -9.16 -3.29
N TYR A 76 -3.78 -10.48 -3.14
CA TYR A 76 -4.76 -11.24 -3.92
C TYR A 76 -6.21 -10.82 -3.65
N HIS A 77 -6.52 -10.27 -2.49
CA HIS A 77 -7.85 -9.73 -2.18
C HIS A 77 -8.15 -8.45 -2.95
N TYR A 78 -7.11 -7.65 -3.25
CA TYR A 78 -7.27 -6.35 -3.90
C TYR A 78 -7.86 -6.43 -5.30
N TYR A 79 -7.62 -7.51 -6.03
CA TYR A 79 -8.30 -7.72 -7.31
C TYR A 79 -9.83 -7.59 -7.16
N THR A 80 -10.41 -8.35 -6.24
CA THR A 80 -11.86 -8.33 -6.01
C THR A 80 -12.34 -6.98 -5.47
N THR A 81 -11.56 -6.36 -4.59
CA THR A 81 -11.86 -5.04 -4.02
C THR A 81 -11.93 -3.98 -5.13
N LEU A 82 -10.94 -3.93 -6.01
CA LEU A 82 -10.87 -2.95 -7.09
C LEU A 82 -11.99 -3.15 -8.13
N ILE A 83 -12.34 -4.39 -8.44
CA ILE A 83 -13.49 -4.67 -9.32
C ILE A 83 -14.79 -4.17 -8.67
N ARG A 84 -15.01 -4.41 -7.38
CA ARG A 84 -16.18 -3.89 -6.66
C ARG A 84 -16.20 -2.36 -6.60
N TRP A 85 -15.05 -1.71 -6.41
CA TRP A 85 -14.96 -0.26 -6.46
C TRP A 85 -15.31 0.28 -7.84
N ARG A 86 -14.79 -0.36 -8.90
CA ARG A 86 -15.17 -0.03 -10.28
C ARG A 86 -16.67 -0.12 -10.50
N ASP A 87 -17.28 -1.24 -10.12
CA ASP A 87 -18.72 -1.47 -10.33
C ASP A 87 -19.56 -0.45 -9.58
N ASN A 88 -19.21 -0.13 -8.32
CA ASN A 88 -19.85 0.93 -7.54
C ASN A 88 -19.66 2.31 -8.17
N PHE A 89 -18.48 2.62 -8.66
CA PHE A 89 -18.17 3.87 -9.34
C PHE A 89 -19.02 4.03 -10.61
N MET A 90 -19.05 2.99 -11.45
CA MET A 90 -19.83 3.01 -12.69
C MET A 90 -21.35 3.05 -12.44
N ALA A 91 -21.85 2.39 -11.41
CA ALA A 91 -23.25 2.46 -11.02
C ALA A 91 -23.69 3.86 -10.55
N ASN A 92 -22.74 4.71 -10.14
CA ASN A 92 -22.99 6.08 -9.72
C ASN A 92 -22.53 7.13 -10.76
N LYS A 93 -22.23 6.72 -11.99
CA LYS A 93 -21.70 7.59 -13.06
C LYS A 93 -22.52 8.87 -13.22
N ASP A 94 -23.85 8.78 -13.33
CA ASP A 94 -24.71 9.94 -13.54
C ASP A 94 -24.64 10.93 -12.38
N LYS A 95 -24.52 10.43 -11.15
CA LYS A 95 -24.33 11.29 -9.97
C LYS A 95 -22.98 12.01 -10.00
N ILE A 96 -21.93 11.32 -10.45
CA ILE A 96 -20.59 11.91 -10.57
C ILE A 96 -20.60 13.02 -11.64
N LEU A 97 -21.21 12.77 -12.79
CA LEU A 97 -21.38 13.78 -13.83
C LEU A 97 -22.20 14.99 -13.33
N ALA A 98 -23.25 14.76 -12.54
CA ALA A 98 -24.06 15.83 -11.93
C ALA A 98 -23.27 16.69 -10.92
N LEU A 99 -22.15 16.18 -10.35
CA LEU A 99 -21.24 16.96 -9.51
C LEU A 99 -20.28 17.86 -10.31
N GLY A 100 -20.33 17.81 -11.65
CA GLY A 100 -19.49 18.63 -12.53
C GLY A 100 -18.23 17.94 -13.05
N PHE A 101 -18.00 16.65 -12.74
CA PHE A 101 -16.93 15.88 -13.37
C PHE A 101 -17.32 15.50 -14.80
N ASP A 102 -16.33 15.37 -15.68
CA ASP A 102 -16.54 15.09 -17.09
C ASP A 102 -16.35 13.59 -17.42
N GLU A 103 -16.64 13.21 -18.65
CA GLU A 103 -16.45 11.84 -19.16
C GLU A 103 -14.97 11.43 -19.17
N LYS A 104 -14.05 12.37 -19.23
CA LYS A 104 -12.62 12.10 -19.14
C LYS A 104 -12.27 11.60 -17.73
N PHE A 105 -12.82 12.24 -16.70
CA PHE A 105 -12.69 11.80 -15.32
C PHE A 105 -13.21 10.37 -15.14
N ILE A 106 -14.42 10.08 -15.65
CA ILE A 106 -15.00 8.73 -15.56
C ILE A 106 -14.07 7.68 -16.19
N ARG A 107 -13.58 7.91 -17.41
CA ARG A 107 -12.68 6.97 -18.10
C ARG A 107 -11.34 6.82 -17.38
N THR A 108 -10.81 7.90 -16.83
CA THR A 108 -9.54 7.88 -16.08
C THR A 108 -9.64 6.97 -14.85
N TRP A 109 -10.71 7.13 -14.07
CA TRP A 109 -10.91 6.32 -12.88
C TRP A 109 -11.31 4.87 -13.18
N GLU A 110 -12.11 4.63 -14.21
CA GLU A 110 -12.38 3.26 -14.66
C GLU A 110 -11.09 2.55 -15.08
N TYR A 111 -10.24 3.23 -15.84
CA TYR A 111 -8.93 2.69 -16.23
C TYR A 111 -8.04 2.41 -15.01
N TYR A 112 -8.02 3.32 -14.05
CA TYR A 112 -7.30 3.12 -12.78
C TYR A 112 -7.70 1.82 -12.08
N PHE A 113 -8.99 1.58 -11.88
CA PHE A 113 -9.46 0.38 -11.21
C PHE A 113 -9.04 -0.90 -11.95
N ILE A 114 -9.19 -0.92 -13.26
CA ILE A 114 -8.85 -2.09 -14.08
C ILE A 114 -7.34 -2.30 -14.12
N TYR A 115 -6.56 -1.23 -14.28
CA TYR A 115 -5.10 -1.28 -14.32
C TYR A 115 -4.53 -1.85 -13.02
N CYS A 116 -4.97 -1.32 -11.88
CA CYS A 116 -4.54 -1.82 -10.57
C CYS A 116 -5.03 -3.25 -10.31
N ALA A 117 -6.28 -3.57 -10.67
CA ALA A 117 -6.80 -4.93 -10.53
C ALA A 117 -5.97 -5.95 -11.32
N ALA A 118 -5.56 -5.61 -12.55
CA ALA A 118 -4.67 -6.45 -13.36
C ALA A 118 -3.30 -6.66 -12.69
N GLY A 119 -2.73 -5.60 -12.09
CA GLY A 119 -1.48 -5.66 -11.35
C GLY A 119 -1.53 -6.64 -10.17
N PHE A 120 -2.59 -6.60 -9.37
CA PHE A 120 -2.76 -7.55 -8.26
C PHE A 120 -3.08 -8.97 -8.74
N LYS A 121 -3.91 -9.12 -9.78
CA LYS A 121 -4.24 -10.43 -10.34
C LYS A 121 -3.04 -11.14 -10.92
N SER A 122 -2.15 -10.42 -11.59
CA SER A 122 -0.91 -10.94 -12.17
C SER A 122 0.22 -11.10 -11.14
N ARG A 123 0.01 -10.65 -9.87
CA ARG A 123 1.02 -10.60 -8.82
C ARG A 123 2.23 -9.70 -9.14
N THR A 124 2.08 -8.75 -10.05
CA THR A 124 3.07 -7.68 -10.27
C THR A 124 2.98 -6.58 -9.21
N LEU A 125 1.92 -6.60 -8.39
CA LEU A 125 1.76 -5.83 -7.18
C LEU A 125 1.50 -6.77 -6.00
N GLY A 126 2.08 -6.45 -4.85
CA GLY A 126 1.73 -7.03 -3.56
C GLY A 126 1.04 -5.99 -2.67
N ASP A 127 0.45 -6.46 -1.59
CA ASP A 127 -0.04 -5.61 -0.49
C ASP A 127 0.24 -6.33 0.81
N TYR A 128 1.07 -5.71 1.65
CA TYR A 128 1.54 -6.33 2.88
C TYR A 128 0.91 -5.65 4.10
N GLN A 129 0.45 -6.48 5.02
CA GLN A 129 0.22 -6.08 6.41
C GLN A 129 1.40 -6.56 7.25
N ILE A 130 2.01 -5.65 8.00
CA ILE A 130 3.15 -5.96 8.86
C ILE A 130 2.84 -5.50 10.27
N VAL A 131 3.09 -6.37 11.22
CA VAL A 131 2.99 -6.09 12.66
C VAL A 131 4.41 -5.93 13.21
N PHE A 132 4.63 -4.84 13.92
CA PHE A 132 5.89 -4.55 14.60
C PHE A 132 5.69 -4.40 16.09
N SER A 133 6.70 -4.76 16.86
CA SER A 133 6.80 -4.47 18.28
C SER A 133 8.21 -4.04 18.68
N ARG A 134 8.38 -3.59 19.92
CA ARG A 134 9.72 -3.40 20.49
C ARG A 134 10.36 -4.73 20.92
N PRO A 135 11.69 -4.87 20.86
CA PRO A 135 12.39 -5.99 21.46
C PRO A 135 11.98 -6.19 22.92
N GLY A 136 11.72 -7.42 23.31
CA GLY A 136 11.35 -7.75 24.69
C GLY A 136 9.87 -7.53 25.04
N ASN A 137 9.01 -7.24 24.08
CA ASN A 137 7.56 -7.18 24.31
C ASN A 137 7.01 -8.61 24.52
N THR A 138 6.97 -9.04 25.79
CA THR A 138 6.50 -10.37 26.15
C THR A 138 4.98 -10.57 26.05
N LYS A 139 4.22 -9.50 25.83
CA LYS A 139 2.76 -9.56 25.66
C LYS A 139 2.33 -10.02 24.26
N MET A 140 3.30 -10.15 23.31
CA MET A 140 3.04 -10.60 21.94
C MET A 140 3.00 -12.12 21.77
N GLY A 141 3.14 -12.87 22.81
CA GLY A 141 3.37 -14.30 22.70
C GLY A 141 2.17 -15.18 23.01
N SER A 142 1.11 -15.23 22.18
CA SER A 142 0.19 -16.40 22.17
C SER A 142 -1.03 -16.26 21.26
N GLY A 143 -1.01 -15.44 20.23
CA GLY A 143 -2.24 -15.18 19.49
C GLY A 143 -2.12 -14.79 18.00
N PHE A 144 -0.99 -15.11 17.32
CA PHE A 144 -0.90 -14.96 15.85
C PHE A 144 -0.79 -16.31 15.19
#